data_f4dd4d04bc1a69d0161afa541201d90c
#
_entry.id   f4dd4d04bc1a69d0161afa541201d90c
#
_cell.length_a   1.000
_cell.length_b   1.000
_cell.length_c   1.000
_cell.angle_alpha   90.00
_cell.angle_beta   90.00
_cell.angle_gamma   90.00
#
_symmetry.space_group_name_H-M   'P 1'
#
loop_
_entity.id
_entity.type
_entity.pdbx_description
1 polymer ?
#
loop_
_entity_poly.entity_id
_entity_poly.type
_entity_poly.pdbx_seq_one_letter_code
_entity_poly.pdbx_strand_id
1 'polypeptide(L)'
;MTAIELSSYFGLAAMTLLTLNLLIGLVMSVKYNPVRNWPHRRINTFKIHNWTAYIALTVAAIHPVILLFSSTAKFGLIDIVYPVNAPKQPWINVLGALALYSLAFVVLTSYFRHDLGRKSWKSLHFTAYGTALLFYIHGILTDPNLKDAPIDYLDGEKVYVELCMLAVLIAIAFRIRWQMRQPPPRVHRPKAPRSSRLPWRSASGTRYRVPGT
;
A
#
# COMPACT_ATOMS: atom_id res chain seq x y z
N MET A 1 -31.26 3.31 -13.45
CA MET A 1 -29.94 2.80 -13.06
C MET A 1 -30.06 1.31 -12.86
N THR A 2 -29.38 0.52 -13.66
CA THR A 2 -29.38 -0.94 -13.56
C THR A 2 -28.42 -1.42 -12.46
N ALA A 3 -28.58 -2.66 -11.98
CA ALA A 3 -27.63 -3.23 -11.01
C ALA A 3 -26.21 -3.35 -11.61
N ILE A 4 -26.08 -3.56 -12.92
CA ILE A 4 -24.80 -3.60 -13.61
C ILE A 4 -24.13 -2.23 -13.58
N GLU A 5 -24.83 -1.15 -13.95
CA GLU A 5 -24.31 0.22 -13.87
C GLU A 5 -23.92 0.60 -12.44
N LEU A 6 -24.75 0.24 -11.45
CA LEU A 6 -24.43 0.48 -10.05
C LEU A 6 -23.17 -0.26 -9.62
N SER A 7 -23.00 -1.52 -10.02
CA SER A 7 -21.79 -2.31 -9.77
C SER A 7 -20.57 -1.64 -10.41
N SER A 8 -20.65 -1.16 -11.67
CA SER A 8 -19.54 -0.45 -12.33
C SER A 8 -19.12 0.79 -11.53
N TYR A 9 -20.06 1.63 -11.09
CA TYR A 9 -19.72 2.80 -10.26
C TYR A 9 -19.04 2.43 -8.94
N PHE A 10 -19.49 1.35 -8.27
CA PHE A 10 -18.81 0.87 -7.07
C PHE A 10 -17.42 0.33 -7.38
N GLY A 11 -17.22 -0.32 -8.53
CA GLY A 11 -15.92 -0.74 -9.01
C GLY A 11 -14.97 0.43 -9.21
N LEU A 12 -15.42 1.48 -9.91
CA LEU A 12 -14.64 2.71 -10.12
C LEU A 12 -14.34 3.45 -8.81
N ALA A 13 -15.31 3.50 -7.88
CA ALA A 13 -15.09 4.09 -6.56
C ALA A 13 -14.05 3.29 -5.75
N ALA A 14 -14.10 1.96 -5.77
CA ALA A 14 -13.08 1.11 -5.15
C ALA A 14 -11.70 1.35 -5.77
N MET A 15 -11.62 1.45 -7.09
CA MET A 15 -10.40 1.77 -7.84
C MET A 15 -9.81 3.11 -7.40
N THR A 16 -10.64 4.15 -7.30
CA THR A 16 -10.24 5.48 -6.82
C THR A 16 -9.64 5.42 -5.42
N LEU A 17 -10.35 4.77 -4.49
CA LEU A 17 -9.92 4.64 -3.10
C LEU A 17 -8.62 3.85 -2.98
N LEU A 18 -8.47 2.77 -3.75
CA LEU A 18 -7.26 1.96 -3.77
C LEU A 18 -6.07 2.76 -4.33
N THR A 19 -6.27 3.49 -5.43
CA THR A 19 -5.26 4.36 -6.04
C THR A 19 -4.80 5.43 -5.05
N LEU A 20 -5.73 6.14 -4.40
CA LEU A 20 -5.42 7.14 -3.38
C LEU A 20 -4.67 6.52 -2.20
N ASN A 21 -5.08 5.33 -1.74
CA ASN A 21 -4.43 4.62 -0.65
C ASN A 21 -2.98 4.26 -1.00
N LEU A 22 -2.73 3.77 -2.22
CA LEU A 22 -1.37 3.48 -2.71
C LEU A 22 -0.51 4.74 -2.78
N LEU A 23 -1.04 5.84 -3.31
CA LEU A 23 -0.33 7.12 -3.39
C LEU A 23 0.03 7.65 -2.00
N ILE A 24 -0.89 7.59 -1.02
CA ILE A 24 -0.62 7.95 0.36
C ILE A 24 0.49 7.06 0.94
N GLY A 25 0.44 5.73 0.72
CA GLY A 25 1.45 4.79 1.15
C GLY A 25 2.84 5.09 0.55
N LEU A 26 2.89 5.43 -0.74
CA LEU A 26 4.12 5.82 -1.44
C LEU A 26 4.71 7.11 -0.86
N VAL A 27 3.89 8.15 -0.63
CA VAL A 27 4.30 9.42 -0.01
C VAL A 27 4.86 9.17 1.39
N MET A 28 4.19 8.34 2.21
CA MET A 28 4.68 7.97 3.54
C MET A 28 6.02 7.22 3.48
N SER A 29 6.25 6.42 2.44
CA SER A 29 7.48 5.62 2.28
C SER A 29 8.73 6.45 2.05
N VAL A 30 8.60 7.63 1.44
CA VAL A 30 9.70 8.59 1.22
C VAL A 30 9.90 9.55 2.42
N LYS A 31 9.20 9.30 3.54
CA LYS A 31 9.22 10.16 4.74
C LYS A 31 8.84 11.62 4.46
N TYR A 32 8.24 11.87 3.32
CA TYR A 32 7.70 13.18 2.98
C TYR A 32 6.38 13.37 3.72
N ASN A 33 6.30 14.43 4.49
CA ASN A 33 5.06 14.82 5.16
C ASN A 33 4.65 16.21 4.66
N PRO A 34 3.74 16.27 3.67
CA PRO A 34 3.30 17.55 3.10
C PRO A 34 2.62 18.45 4.12
N VAL A 35 2.09 17.85 5.18
CA VAL A 35 1.34 18.55 6.23
C VAL A 35 2.27 19.09 7.33
N ARG A 36 3.57 18.78 7.31
CA ARG A 36 4.52 19.19 8.36
C ARG A 36 4.58 20.73 8.53
N ASN A 37 4.43 21.46 7.44
CA ASN A 37 4.50 22.91 7.40
C ASN A 37 3.12 23.60 7.39
N TRP A 38 2.03 22.83 7.48
CA TRP A 38 0.67 23.36 7.51
C TRP A 38 0.25 23.68 8.95
N PRO A 39 -0.56 24.73 9.18
CA PRO A 39 -0.99 25.10 10.52
C PRO A 39 -1.77 23.99 11.26
N HIS A 40 -2.35 23.05 10.52
CA HIS A 40 -3.08 21.90 11.07
C HIS A 40 -2.21 20.64 11.19
N ARG A 41 -1.19 20.64 12.03
CA ARG A 41 -0.29 19.51 12.33
C ARG A 41 -0.99 18.24 12.86
N ARG A 42 -2.31 18.21 12.95
CA ARG A 42 -3.10 17.13 13.56
C ARG A 42 -3.49 16.02 12.59
N ILE A 43 -3.19 16.12 11.28
CA ILE A 43 -3.56 15.11 10.30
C ILE A 43 -2.58 13.94 10.40
N ASN A 44 -3.06 12.81 10.89
CA ASN A 44 -2.31 11.58 10.94
C ASN A 44 -2.46 10.83 9.61
N THR A 45 -1.50 11.00 8.69
CA THR A 45 -1.51 10.36 7.36
C THR A 45 -1.58 8.83 7.44
N PHE A 46 -1.00 8.24 8.48
CA PHE A 46 -1.09 6.81 8.73
C PHE A 46 -2.53 6.37 9.07
N LYS A 47 -3.24 7.17 9.86
CA LYS A 47 -4.65 6.92 10.17
C LYS A 47 -5.52 7.01 8.91
N ILE A 48 -5.26 8.02 8.06
CA ILE A 48 -5.98 8.18 6.78
C ILE A 48 -5.71 6.97 5.88
N HIS A 49 -4.44 6.55 5.72
CA HIS A 49 -4.08 5.38 4.93
C HIS A 49 -4.83 4.11 5.39
N ASN A 50 -4.92 3.87 6.69
CA ASN A 50 -5.65 2.72 7.22
C ASN A 50 -7.16 2.81 6.95
N TRP A 51 -7.77 3.97 7.20
CA TRP A 51 -9.21 4.14 6.98
C TRP A 51 -9.58 4.05 5.50
N THR A 52 -8.79 4.65 4.61
CA THR A 52 -9.02 4.52 3.16
C THR A 52 -8.89 3.08 2.71
N ALA A 53 -7.98 2.27 3.30
CA ALA A 53 -7.86 0.84 3.00
C ALA A 53 -9.12 0.06 3.43
N TYR A 54 -9.66 0.33 4.61
CA TYR A 54 -10.89 -0.33 5.09
C TYR A 54 -12.09 0.02 4.22
N ILE A 55 -12.24 1.30 3.88
CA ILE A 55 -13.33 1.76 3.02
C ILE A 55 -13.17 1.16 1.61
N ALA A 56 -11.95 1.15 1.06
CA ALA A 56 -11.68 0.54 -0.25
C ALA A 56 -12.05 -0.95 -0.28
N LEU A 57 -11.67 -1.71 0.75
CA LEU A 57 -12.03 -3.13 0.87
C LEU A 57 -13.55 -3.30 0.94
N THR A 58 -14.25 -2.50 1.73
CA THR A 58 -15.71 -2.56 1.87
C THR A 58 -16.41 -2.27 0.54
N VAL A 59 -16.02 -1.19 -0.15
CA VAL A 59 -16.60 -0.82 -1.44
C VAL A 59 -16.29 -1.87 -2.51
N ALA A 60 -15.06 -2.40 -2.53
CA ALA A 60 -14.66 -3.47 -3.45
C ALA A 60 -15.43 -4.78 -3.17
N ALA A 61 -15.78 -5.09 -1.92
CA ALA A 61 -16.59 -6.26 -1.58
C ALA A 61 -18.06 -6.08 -1.96
N ILE A 62 -18.61 -4.87 -1.85
CA ILE A 62 -19.98 -4.55 -2.24
C ILE A 62 -20.15 -4.63 -3.77
N HIS A 63 -19.14 -4.21 -4.54
CA HIS A 63 -19.17 -4.18 -6.00
C HIS A 63 -19.69 -5.48 -6.63
N PRO A 64 -19.11 -6.67 -6.40
CA PRO A 64 -19.63 -7.91 -7.00
C PRO A 64 -20.97 -8.35 -6.38
N VAL A 65 -21.25 -8.04 -5.11
CA VAL A 65 -22.51 -8.41 -4.45
C VAL A 65 -23.72 -7.74 -5.12
N ILE A 66 -23.54 -6.52 -5.66
CA ILE A 66 -24.60 -5.82 -6.39
C ILE A 66 -25.09 -6.62 -7.61
N LEU A 67 -24.21 -7.41 -8.25
CA LEU A 67 -24.57 -8.23 -9.41
C LEU A 67 -25.58 -9.33 -9.09
N LEU A 68 -25.72 -9.76 -7.83
CA LEU A 68 -26.74 -10.71 -7.40
C LEU A 68 -28.17 -10.19 -7.62
N PHE A 69 -28.34 -8.87 -7.65
CA PHE A 69 -29.61 -8.21 -7.87
C PHE A 69 -29.91 -7.93 -9.36
N SER A 70 -29.02 -8.36 -10.26
CA SER A 70 -29.18 -8.18 -11.69
C SER A 70 -29.94 -9.34 -12.32
N SER A 71 -31.14 -9.07 -12.82
CA SER A 71 -31.95 -10.04 -13.56
C SER A 71 -31.31 -10.44 -14.91
N THR A 72 -30.47 -9.58 -15.48
CA THR A 72 -29.81 -9.78 -16.78
C THR A 72 -28.47 -10.50 -16.65
N ALA A 73 -27.69 -10.24 -15.61
CA ALA A 73 -26.37 -10.84 -15.40
C ALA A 73 -26.48 -12.28 -14.85
N LYS A 74 -27.54 -12.60 -14.08
CA LYS A 74 -27.82 -13.93 -13.53
C LYS A 74 -26.71 -14.57 -12.69
N PHE A 75 -25.96 -13.74 -11.92
CA PHE A 75 -24.94 -14.22 -10.99
C PHE A 75 -25.58 -14.88 -9.77
N GLY A 76 -25.07 -16.05 -9.37
CA GLY A 76 -25.37 -16.69 -8.10
C GLY A 76 -24.33 -16.35 -7.02
N LEU A 77 -24.62 -16.71 -5.77
CA LEU A 77 -23.68 -16.50 -4.66
C LEU A 77 -22.33 -17.19 -4.87
N ILE A 78 -22.35 -18.37 -5.50
CA ILE A 78 -21.12 -19.12 -5.80
C ILE A 78 -20.27 -18.35 -6.82
N ASP A 79 -20.89 -17.71 -7.81
CA ASP A 79 -20.19 -16.95 -8.86
C ASP A 79 -19.48 -15.70 -8.30
N ILE A 80 -19.95 -15.16 -7.17
CA ILE A 80 -19.28 -14.04 -6.49
C ILE A 80 -18.01 -14.51 -5.77
N VAL A 81 -18.07 -15.68 -5.13
CA VAL A 81 -16.94 -16.21 -4.35
C VAL A 81 -15.97 -17.00 -5.23
N TYR A 82 -16.49 -17.76 -6.18
CA TYR A 82 -15.71 -18.64 -7.06
C TYR A 82 -16.17 -18.51 -8.52
N PRO A 83 -15.79 -17.42 -9.21
CA PRO A 83 -16.36 -17.04 -10.52
C PRO A 83 -15.84 -17.84 -11.71
N VAL A 84 -15.26 -19.03 -11.52
CA VAL A 84 -14.68 -19.85 -12.60
C VAL A 84 -15.73 -20.24 -13.65
N ASN A 85 -16.97 -20.46 -13.21
CA ASN A 85 -18.10 -20.81 -14.07
C ASN A 85 -19.14 -19.68 -14.14
N ALA A 86 -18.75 -18.43 -13.84
CA ALA A 86 -19.65 -17.30 -13.85
C ALA A 86 -20.32 -17.16 -15.24
N PRO A 87 -21.61 -16.77 -15.30
CA PRO A 87 -22.37 -16.70 -16.55
C PRO A 87 -21.87 -15.64 -17.52
N LYS A 88 -21.09 -14.68 -17.04
CA LYS A 88 -20.51 -13.58 -17.81
C LYS A 88 -19.06 -13.38 -17.41
N GLN A 89 -18.16 -13.23 -18.39
CA GLN A 89 -16.74 -12.90 -18.23
C GLN A 89 -16.00 -13.70 -17.11
N PRO A 90 -16.10 -15.05 -17.10
CA PRO A 90 -15.63 -15.84 -15.95
C PRO A 90 -14.16 -15.58 -15.62
N TRP A 91 -13.25 -15.54 -16.60
CA TRP A 91 -11.83 -15.34 -16.38
C TRP A 91 -11.50 -13.95 -15.85
N ILE A 92 -12.24 -12.94 -16.31
CA ILE A 92 -12.07 -11.55 -15.86
C ILE A 92 -12.57 -11.43 -14.41
N ASN A 93 -13.70 -12.07 -14.09
CA ASN A 93 -14.20 -12.12 -12.72
C ASN A 93 -13.29 -12.91 -11.78
N VAL A 94 -12.59 -13.94 -12.26
CA VAL A 94 -11.54 -14.63 -11.47
C VAL A 94 -10.42 -13.65 -11.10
N LEU A 95 -9.97 -12.81 -12.03
CA LEU A 95 -8.97 -11.78 -11.72
C LEU A 95 -9.48 -10.80 -10.66
N GLY A 96 -10.75 -10.38 -10.75
CA GLY A 96 -11.39 -9.52 -9.77
C GLY A 96 -11.48 -10.17 -8.39
N ALA A 97 -11.89 -11.44 -8.33
CA ALA A 97 -11.95 -12.19 -7.07
C ALA A 97 -10.54 -12.35 -6.44
N LEU A 98 -9.53 -12.70 -7.24
CA LEU A 98 -8.14 -12.77 -6.76
C LEU A 98 -7.63 -11.43 -6.25
N ALA A 99 -7.97 -10.33 -6.93
CA ALA A 99 -7.65 -8.99 -6.48
C ALA A 99 -8.32 -8.66 -5.14
N LEU A 100 -9.61 -8.98 -4.98
CA LEU A 100 -10.37 -8.77 -3.75
C LEU A 100 -9.79 -9.60 -2.58
N TYR A 101 -9.47 -10.88 -2.80
CA TYR A 101 -8.88 -11.73 -1.77
C TYR A 101 -7.47 -11.25 -1.38
N SER A 102 -6.68 -10.83 -2.37
CA SER A 102 -5.36 -10.25 -2.11
C SER A 102 -5.48 -8.94 -1.32
N LEU A 103 -6.47 -8.10 -1.62
CA LEU A 103 -6.72 -6.86 -0.86
C LEU A 103 -7.13 -7.18 0.58
N ALA A 104 -8.05 -8.13 0.78
CA ALA A 104 -8.46 -8.58 2.10
C ALA A 104 -7.25 -9.10 2.90
N PHE A 105 -6.39 -9.89 2.28
CA PHE A 105 -5.16 -10.39 2.88
C PHE A 105 -4.21 -9.25 3.31
N VAL A 106 -3.96 -8.26 2.45
CA VAL A 106 -3.12 -7.09 2.78
C VAL A 106 -3.71 -6.29 3.93
N VAL A 107 -5.02 -6.05 3.92
CA VAL A 107 -5.70 -5.30 4.99
C VAL A 107 -5.64 -6.07 6.31
N LEU A 108 -5.93 -7.37 6.27
CA LEU A 108 -5.95 -8.23 7.46
C LEU A 108 -4.55 -8.36 8.10
N THR A 109 -3.53 -8.62 7.29
CA THR A 109 -2.13 -8.67 7.78
C THR A 109 -1.66 -7.32 8.29
N SER A 110 -2.18 -6.21 7.74
CA SER A 110 -1.88 -4.86 8.24
C SER A 110 -2.59 -4.55 9.56
N TYR A 111 -3.77 -5.12 9.78
CA TYR A 111 -4.45 -5.05 11.07
C TYR A 111 -3.65 -5.78 12.17
N PHE A 112 -3.16 -6.99 11.90
CA PHE A 112 -2.36 -7.80 12.82
C PHE A 112 -0.85 -7.49 12.77
N ARG A 113 -0.44 -6.32 12.27
CA ARG A 113 0.98 -5.94 12.09
C ARG A 113 1.82 -6.02 13.37
N HIS A 114 1.21 -5.81 14.55
CA HIS A 114 1.90 -5.86 15.84
C HIS A 114 2.27 -7.30 16.21
N ASP A 115 1.38 -8.25 15.93
CA ASP A 115 1.57 -9.67 16.24
C ASP A 115 2.53 -10.33 15.24
N LEU A 116 2.46 -9.93 13.97
CA LEU A 116 3.34 -10.41 12.90
C LEU A 116 4.79 -9.90 13.02
N GLY A 117 4.99 -8.80 13.74
CA GLY A 117 6.27 -8.13 13.80
C GLY A 117 6.63 -7.36 12.53
N ARG A 118 7.46 -6.32 12.69
CA ARG A 118 7.74 -5.33 11.64
C ARG A 118 8.32 -5.93 10.35
N LYS A 119 9.20 -6.94 10.45
CA LYS A 119 9.89 -7.52 9.28
C LYS A 119 8.93 -8.31 8.42
N SER A 120 8.19 -9.25 9.03
CA SER A 120 7.22 -10.11 8.36
C SER A 120 6.07 -9.30 7.78
N TRP A 121 5.48 -8.40 8.59
CA TRP A 121 4.43 -7.50 8.12
C TRP A 121 4.86 -6.70 6.89
N LYS A 122 6.07 -6.11 6.89
CA LYS A 122 6.55 -5.32 5.76
C LYS A 122 6.66 -6.16 4.49
N SER A 123 7.14 -7.39 4.57
CA SER A 123 7.22 -8.31 3.43
C SER A 123 5.82 -8.61 2.86
N LEU A 124 4.88 -8.97 3.73
CA LEU A 124 3.49 -9.24 3.33
C LEU A 124 2.80 -8.00 2.76
N HIS A 125 3.07 -6.82 3.33
CA HIS A 125 2.47 -5.57 2.86
C HIS A 125 2.93 -5.19 1.43
N PHE A 126 4.09 -5.65 0.97
CA PHE A 126 4.52 -5.44 -0.41
C PHE A 126 3.64 -6.15 -1.44
N THR A 127 2.86 -7.16 -1.05
CA THR A 127 1.87 -7.79 -1.95
C THR A 127 0.79 -6.81 -2.41
N ALA A 128 0.62 -5.67 -1.72
CA ALA A 128 -0.27 -4.58 -2.13
C ALA A 128 0.01 -4.08 -3.57
N TYR A 129 1.25 -4.13 -4.04
CA TYR A 129 1.58 -3.78 -5.43
C TYR A 129 1.04 -4.82 -6.43
N GLY A 130 1.15 -6.11 -6.10
CA GLY A 130 0.55 -7.18 -6.89
C GLY A 130 -0.97 -7.10 -6.90
N THR A 131 -1.57 -6.79 -5.73
CA THR A 131 -3.01 -6.55 -5.60
C THR A 131 -3.46 -5.41 -6.53
N ALA A 132 -2.74 -4.30 -6.53
CA ALA A 132 -3.04 -3.16 -7.39
C ALA A 132 -2.97 -3.54 -8.88
N LEU A 133 -1.94 -4.29 -9.28
CA LEU A 133 -1.80 -4.77 -10.66
C LEU A 133 -3.01 -5.61 -11.07
N LEU A 134 -3.47 -6.54 -10.23
CA LEU A 134 -4.66 -7.36 -10.49
C LEU A 134 -5.91 -6.49 -10.63
N PHE A 135 -6.10 -5.48 -9.78
CA PHE A 135 -7.21 -4.55 -9.87
C PHE A 135 -7.21 -3.75 -11.17
N TYR A 136 -6.06 -3.22 -11.59
CA TYR A 136 -5.97 -2.46 -12.84
C TYR A 136 -6.21 -3.35 -14.05
N ILE A 137 -5.61 -4.56 -14.10
CA ILE A 137 -5.84 -5.51 -15.19
C ILE A 137 -7.32 -5.90 -15.23
N HIS A 138 -7.93 -6.23 -14.10
CA HIS A 138 -9.36 -6.54 -14.04
C HIS A 138 -10.19 -5.36 -14.57
N GLY A 139 -9.95 -4.13 -14.11
CA GLY A 139 -10.70 -2.95 -14.53
C GLY A 139 -10.56 -2.63 -16.02
N ILE A 140 -9.37 -2.82 -16.61
CA ILE A 140 -9.14 -2.60 -18.06
C ILE A 140 -9.85 -3.66 -18.89
N LEU A 141 -9.79 -4.94 -18.46
CA LEU A 141 -10.34 -6.05 -19.22
C LEU A 141 -11.86 -6.20 -19.06
N THR A 142 -12.47 -5.69 -17.99
CA THR A 142 -13.91 -5.83 -17.75
C THR A 142 -14.72 -5.04 -18.77
N ASP A 143 -15.65 -5.68 -19.47
CA ASP A 143 -16.70 -4.99 -20.19
C ASP A 143 -17.76 -4.50 -19.19
N PRO A 144 -17.98 -3.16 -19.06
CA PRO A 144 -18.93 -2.63 -18.07
C PRO A 144 -20.37 -3.08 -18.29
N ASN A 145 -20.72 -3.47 -19.52
CA ASN A 145 -22.04 -3.98 -19.88
C ASN A 145 -22.14 -5.52 -19.76
N LEU A 146 -21.07 -6.22 -19.44
CA LEU A 146 -20.98 -7.68 -19.37
C LEU A 146 -21.42 -8.40 -20.66
N LYS A 147 -21.19 -7.78 -21.83
CA LYS A 147 -21.62 -8.30 -23.15
C LYS A 147 -20.51 -9.06 -23.89
N ASP A 148 -19.34 -9.23 -23.29
CA ASP A 148 -18.14 -9.82 -23.91
C ASP A 148 -17.76 -9.09 -25.23
N ALA A 149 -18.00 -7.77 -25.29
CA ALA A 149 -17.63 -6.93 -26.41
C ALA A 149 -16.11 -6.78 -26.51
N PRO A 150 -15.56 -6.51 -27.69
CA PRO A 150 -14.14 -6.14 -27.82
C PRO A 150 -13.80 -4.97 -26.90
N ILE A 151 -12.60 -5.01 -26.31
CA ILE A 151 -12.15 -3.98 -25.37
C ILE A 151 -11.97 -2.67 -26.13
N ASP A 152 -12.74 -1.66 -25.74
CA ASP A 152 -12.55 -0.28 -26.19
C ASP A 152 -11.68 0.46 -25.15
N TYR A 153 -10.40 0.61 -25.45
CA TYR A 153 -9.43 1.30 -24.59
C TYR A 153 -9.67 2.82 -24.51
N LEU A 154 -10.48 3.38 -25.40
CA LEU A 154 -10.81 4.81 -25.41
C LEU A 154 -12.12 5.12 -24.68
N ASP A 155 -12.82 4.09 -24.19
CA ASP A 155 -13.98 4.29 -23.33
C ASP A 155 -13.60 5.03 -22.06
N GLY A 156 -14.45 5.98 -21.64
CA GLY A 156 -14.16 6.86 -20.50
C GLY A 156 -13.82 6.13 -19.19
N GLU A 157 -14.47 4.99 -18.93
CA GLU A 157 -14.17 4.15 -17.75
C GLU A 157 -12.77 3.53 -17.84
N LYS A 158 -12.36 3.08 -19.04
CA LYS A 158 -11.03 2.50 -19.29
C LYS A 158 -9.94 3.56 -19.16
N VAL A 159 -10.10 4.69 -19.83
CA VAL A 159 -9.18 5.82 -19.73
C VAL A 159 -8.99 6.24 -18.27
N TYR A 160 -10.07 6.24 -17.48
CA TYR A 160 -9.98 6.56 -16.05
C TYR A 160 -9.11 5.56 -15.29
N VAL A 161 -9.31 4.25 -15.50
CA VAL A 161 -8.52 3.18 -14.85
C VAL A 161 -7.05 3.27 -15.27
N GLU A 162 -6.78 3.52 -16.55
CA GLU A 162 -5.43 3.68 -17.10
C GLU A 162 -4.72 4.91 -16.50
N LEU A 163 -5.42 6.03 -16.35
CA LEU A 163 -4.88 7.22 -15.69
C LEU A 163 -4.55 6.96 -14.20
N CYS A 164 -5.40 6.22 -13.50
CA CYS A 164 -5.13 5.79 -12.13
C CYS A 164 -3.87 4.91 -12.05
N MET A 165 -3.74 3.94 -12.96
CA MET A 165 -2.55 3.09 -13.05
C MET A 165 -1.30 3.91 -13.37
N LEU A 166 -1.37 4.82 -14.34
CA LEU A 166 -0.25 5.69 -14.71
C LEU A 166 0.20 6.56 -13.55
N ALA A 167 -0.73 7.13 -12.79
CA ALA A 167 -0.40 7.94 -11.61
C ALA A 167 0.39 7.13 -10.56
N VAL A 168 0.01 5.87 -10.32
CA VAL A 168 0.73 4.98 -9.39
C VAL A 168 2.10 4.61 -9.95
N LEU A 169 2.21 4.31 -11.25
CA LEU A 169 3.50 3.98 -11.89
C LEU A 169 4.48 5.17 -11.81
N ILE A 170 4.01 6.38 -12.08
CA ILE A 170 4.82 7.61 -11.94
C ILE A 170 5.28 7.78 -10.49
N ALA A 171 4.39 7.59 -9.52
CA ALA A 171 4.74 7.69 -8.10
C ALA A 171 5.76 6.62 -7.65
N ILE A 172 5.65 5.40 -8.17
CA ILE A 172 6.64 4.32 -7.94
C ILE A 172 7.98 4.70 -8.55
N ALA A 173 8.02 5.17 -9.79
CA ALA A 173 9.24 5.59 -10.47
C ALA A 173 9.93 6.73 -9.71
N PHE A 174 9.15 7.73 -9.26
CA PHE A 174 9.65 8.81 -8.41
C PHE A 174 10.24 8.30 -7.10
N ARG A 175 9.55 7.37 -6.43
CA ARG A 175 10.05 6.74 -5.19
C ARG A 175 11.37 6.01 -5.41
N ILE A 176 11.48 5.19 -6.47
CA ILE A 176 12.71 4.46 -6.80
C ILE A 176 13.85 5.45 -7.05
N ARG A 177 13.61 6.48 -7.87
CA ARG A 177 14.61 7.52 -8.16
C ARG A 177 15.06 8.27 -6.90
N TRP A 178 14.13 8.60 -6.02
CA TRP A 178 14.43 9.23 -4.73
C TRP A 178 15.28 8.31 -3.85
N GLN A 179 14.94 7.02 -3.79
CA GLN A 179 15.68 6.04 -2.97
C GLN A 179 17.11 5.84 -3.48
N MET A 180 17.33 5.82 -4.80
CA MET A 180 18.68 5.73 -5.41
C MET A 180 19.55 6.95 -5.11
N ARG A 181 18.95 8.11 -4.86
CA ARG A 181 19.68 9.35 -4.52
C ARG A 181 20.02 9.46 -3.04
N GLN A 182 19.53 8.56 -2.18
CA GLN A 182 19.87 8.60 -0.76
C GLN A 182 21.29 8.08 -0.54
N PRO A 183 22.10 8.76 0.29
CA PRO A 183 23.42 8.26 0.65
C PRO A 183 23.29 6.90 1.36
N PRO A 184 24.28 6.01 1.20
CA PRO A 184 24.25 4.72 1.87
C PRO A 184 24.12 4.91 3.38
N PRO A 185 23.47 3.99 4.10
CA PRO A 185 23.34 4.06 5.55
C PRO A 185 24.74 4.19 6.16
N ARG A 186 24.96 5.21 6.99
CA ARG A 186 26.21 5.33 7.73
C ARG A 186 26.40 4.05 8.54
N VAL A 187 27.39 3.25 8.19
CA VAL A 187 27.80 2.11 9.01
C VAL A 187 28.17 2.69 10.36
N HIS A 188 27.41 2.31 11.38
CA HIS A 188 27.71 2.71 12.75
C HIS A 188 29.05 2.08 13.10
N ARG A 189 30.17 2.83 12.92
CA ARG A 189 31.44 2.39 13.50
C ARG A 189 31.21 2.28 15.01
N PRO A 190 31.45 1.12 15.62
CA PRO A 190 31.39 1.02 17.05
C PRO A 190 32.28 2.16 17.62
N LYS A 191 31.72 2.96 18.53
CA LYS A 191 32.54 3.92 19.26
C LYS A 191 33.68 3.11 19.84
N ALA A 192 34.92 3.49 19.49
CA ALA A 192 36.10 2.90 20.12
C ALA A 192 35.86 2.86 21.63
N PRO A 193 36.17 1.76 22.31
CA PRO A 193 36.04 1.70 23.77
C PRO A 193 36.69 2.94 24.32
N ARG A 194 35.97 3.72 25.10
CA ARG A 194 36.55 4.86 25.83
C ARG A 194 37.72 4.25 26.59
N SER A 195 38.96 4.48 26.10
CA SER A 195 40.15 4.12 26.86
C SER A 195 39.89 4.65 28.27
N SER A 196 39.80 3.75 29.22
CA SER A 196 39.77 4.10 30.63
C SER A 196 41.00 4.96 30.83
N ARG A 197 40.84 6.27 30.86
CA ARG A 197 41.91 7.14 31.30
C ARG A 197 42.21 6.67 32.71
N LEU A 198 43.31 5.93 32.83
CA LEU A 198 43.84 5.60 34.12
C LEU A 198 43.96 6.93 34.89
N PRO A 199 43.36 7.06 36.07
CA PRO A 199 43.55 8.26 36.86
C PRO A 199 45.06 8.33 37.13
N TRP A 200 45.71 9.37 36.65
CA TRP A 200 47.08 9.67 37.01
C TRP A 200 47.16 9.70 38.53
N ARG A 201 47.77 8.67 39.08
CA ARG A 201 48.22 8.73 40.47
C ARG A 201 49.21 9.87 40.50
N SER A 202 48.82 10.98 41.11
CA SER A 202 49.74 12.01 41.55
C SER A 202 50.68 11.33 42.57
N ALA A 203 51.86 10.96 42.08
CA ALA A 203 52.96 10.57 42.98
C ALA A 203 53.26 11.81 43.81
N SER A 204 52.82 11.79 45.06
CA SER A 204 53.19 12.73 46.08
C SER A 204 54.71 12.74 46.17
N GLY A 205 55.33 13.83 45.76
CA GLY A 205 56.73 14.05 45.86
C GLY A 205 57.13 14.07 47.32
N THR A 206 57.79 13.03 47.76
CA THR A 206 58.54 13.01 49.02
C THR A 206 59.77 13.85 48.80
N ARG A 207 59.79 15.09 49.33
CA ARG A 207 60.98 15.92 49.41
C ARG A 207 61.89 15.24 50.44
N TYR A 208 63.00 14.69 49.95
CA TYR A 208 64.16 14.37 50.82
C TYR A 208 64.85 15.66 51.19
N ARG A 209 64.86 16.00 52.51
CA ARG A 209 65.65 17.08 53.07
C ARG A 209 67.01 16.49 53.33
N VAL A 210 68.06 17.02 52.66
CA VAL A 210 69.47 16.71 52.94
C VAL A 210 69.92 17.57 54.15
N PRO A 211 70.50 16.96 55.23
CA PRO A 211 71.05 17.76 56.30
C PRO A 211 72.43 18.32 55.88
N GLY A 212 72.59 19.56 56.20
CA GLY A 212 73.88 20.27 55.87
C GLY A 212 74.98 19.92 56.84
N THR A 213 76.17 20.02 56.30
CA THR A 213 77.36 20.47 56.99
C THR A 213 78.04 21.47 56.12
#